data_ecc44aad761cd24f6fcb688d933842c3
#
_entry.id   ecc44aad761cd24f6fcb688d933842c3
#
_cell.length_a   1.000
_cell.length_b   1.000
_cell.length_c   1.000
_cell.angle_alpha   90.00
_cell.angle_beta   90.00
_cell.angle_gamma   90.00
#
_symmetry.space_group_name_H-M   'P 1'
#
loop_
_entity.id
_entity.type
_entity.pdbx_description
1 polymer ?
#
loop_
_entity_poly.entity_id
_entity_poly.type
_entity_poly.pdbx_seq_one_letter_code
_entity_poly.pdbx_strand_id
1 'polypeptide(L)'
;MKKTLDTICLFFKVDMWQIRREDVSPIVYLCLMVLKRLVVTVKFFTTRSVTDLASALTYSTLLAIVPILAVVFAIARGFGFSKYIEVWFRDALSSQPQAAETIIGFVNSYLVHTKGGLFLGIGLVFMLFTVLMLISNIEKAFNRIWQVRHPRSLFRTITDYLAMFFLVPIVIVVTSGLSIVMATFAQDINEYVVLGPVMSFVIKVMPYVLMSGVFVCLFIFMPNTKVNFSAAFFPGILSGIAMQLLQVFYIHSQIFLSSYNAIYGSFAALPLFMLWVQISWLICLFGAELSYTSQNMESFDLMGQLDELSYRYRMMLSALILGKVCKRFDEGKPAYTVVELKLETDIPVRIVQQLLFDMQNANLVTYVAGDEKEAQARYQPAVALKHLTLGYMMSRLESAGKWNLDLDVRKHLNTEQWLKFYKLRRKYLNELDEISLSNL
;
A
#
# COMPACT_ATOMS: atom_id res chain seq x y z
N MET A 1 29.80 20.68 7.04
CA MET A 1 28.34 20.43 6.91
C MET A 1 27.93 19.97 5.51
N LYS A 2 28.25 20.68 4.38
CA LYS A 2 27.92 20.20 3.02
C LYS A 2 28.53 18.83 2.68
N LYS A 3 29.83 18.60 2.90
CA LYS A 3 30.49 17.31 2.64
C LYS A 3 29.88 16.13 3.42
N THR A 4 29.46 16.36 4.66
CA THR A 4 28.84 15.31 5.50
C THR A 4 27.42 14.96 5.00
N LEU A 5 26.67 15.95 4.51
CA LEU A 5 25.35 15.74 3.89
C LEU A 5 25.47 14.98 2.56
N ASP A 6 26.48 15.29 1.75
CA ASP A 6 26.72 14.58 0.48
C ASP A 6 27.14 13.12 0.72
N THR A 7 27.95 12.83 1.75
CA THR A 7 28.32 11.46 2.14
C THR A 7 27.13 10.67 2.64
N ILE A 8 26.27 11.28 3.49
CA ILE A 8 25.04 10.64 3.97
C ILE A 8 24.09 10.36 2.79
N CYS A 9 23.95 11.32 1.88
CA CYS A 9 23.09 11.16 0.70
C CYS A 9 23.60 10.04 -0.24
N LEU A 10 24.92 9.92 -0.42
CA LEU A 10 25.57 8.83 -1.17
C LEU A 10 25.32 7.48 -0.51
N PHE A 11 25.47 7.39 0.81
CA PHE A 11 25.19 6.16 1.55
C PHE A 11 23.76 5.66 1.33
N PHE A 12 22.74 6.54 1.45
CA PHE A 12 21.35 6.16 1.24
C PHE A 12 21.00 5.84 -0.23
N LYS A 13 21.74 6.42 -1.20
CA LYS A 13 21.46 6.21 -2.62
C LYS A 13 22.19 5.00 -3.20
N VAL A 14 23.43 4.74 -2.78
CA VAL A 14 24.32 3.77 -3.42
C VAL A 14 24.85 2.73 -2.43
N ASP A 15 25.60 3.15 -1.41
CA ASP A 15 26.38 2.22 -0.58
C ASP A 15 25.51 1.21 0.17
N MET A 16 24.38 1.66 0.72
CA MET A 16 23.45 0.81 1.47
C MET A 16 22.91 -0.35 0.62
N TRP A 17 22.74 -0.15 -0.71
CA TRP A 17 22.18 -1.16 -1.63
C TRP A 17 23.20 -2.22 -2.06
N GLN A 18 24.48 -1.91 -2.01
CA GLN A 18 25.57 -2.81 -2.40
C GLN A 18 26.00 -3.77 -1.29
N ILE A 19 25.66 -3.47 -0.02
CA ILE A 19 26.03 -4.30 1.13
C ILE A 19 25.29 -5.64 1.07
N ARG A 20 26.05 -6.75 0.99
CA ARG A 20 25.53 -8.12 1.00
C ARG A 20 25.48 -8.68 2.42
N ARG A 21 24.72 -9.75 2.61
CA ARG A 21 24.59 -10.43 3.91
C ARG A 21 25.94 -10.98 4.43
N GLU A 22 26.84 -11.31 3.51
CA GLU A 22 28.15 -11.90 3.80
C GLU A 22 29.16 -10.85 4.33
N ASP A 23 28.93 -9.56 4.03
CA ASP A 23 29.87 -8.48 4.32
C ASP A 23 29.71 -7.90 5.74
N VAL A 24 28.61 -8.21 6.45
CA VAL A 24 28.25 -7.59 7.74
C VAL A 24 27.70 -8.59 8.74
N SER A 25 27.81 -8.26 10.05
CA SER A 25 27.23 -9.09 11.10
C SER A 25 25.68 -9.20 10.96
N PRO A 26 25.07 -10.32 11.44
CA PRO A 26 23.62 -10.55 11.30
C PRO A 26 22.75 -9.41 11.88
N ILE A 27 23.19 -8.79 12.97
CA ILE A 27 22.48 -7.69 13.63
C ILE A 27 22.53 -6.42 12.76
N VAL A 28 23.70 -6.09 12.22
CA VAL A 28 23.87 -4.94 11.32
C VAL A 28 23.08 -5.14 10.05
N TYR A 29 23.06 -6.36 9.49
CA TYR A 29 22.25 -6.69 8.32
C TYR A 29 20.76 -6.50 8.60
N LEU A 30 20.26 -6.92 9.75
CA LEU A 30 18.86 -6.73 10.15
C LEU A 30 18.51 -5.22 10.23
N CYS A 31 19.37 -4.43 10.87
CA CYS A 31 19.19 -2.96 10.93
C CYS A 31 19.19 -2.32 9.54
N LEU A 32 20.10 -2.74 8.65
CA LEU A 32 20.14 -2.28 7.26
C LEU A 32 18.87 -2.65 6.50
N MET A 33 18.34 -3.87 6.68
CA MET A 33 17.08 -4.29 6.04
C MET A 33 15.89 -3.44 6.50
N VAL A 34 15.81 -3.12 7.79
CA VAL A 34 14.77 -2.22 8.32
C VAL A 34 14.95 -0.82 7.72
N LEU A 35 16.18 -0.32 7.67
CA LEU A 35 16.48 0.99 7.10
C LEU A 35 16.14 1.06 5.59
N LYS A 36 16.52 0.03 4.82
CA LYS A 36 16.16 -0.10 3.39
C LYS A 36 14.64 -0.05 3.20
N ARG A 37 13.89 -0.82 4.01
CA ARG A 37 12.41 -0.82 3.97
C ARG A 37 11.83 0.56 4.24
N LEU A 38 12.33 1.27 5.24
CA LEU A 38 11.88 2.61 5.58
C LEU A 38 12.16 3.61 4.46
N VAL A 39 13.37 3.59 3.88
CA VAL A 39 13.76 4.48 2.76
C VAL A 39 12.86 4.26 1.54
N VAL A 40 12.61 3.00 1.17
CA VAL A 40 11.72 2.68 0.04
C VAL A 40 10.28 3.10 0.36
N THR A 41 9.82 2.86 1.58
CA THR A 41 8.48 3.26 2.02
C THR A 41 8.30 4.78 1.93
N VAL A 42 9.25 5.56 2.44
CA VAL A 42 9.21 7.03 2.36
C VAL A 42 9.24 7.50 0.90
N LYS A 43 10.07 6.90 0.05
CA LYS A 43 10.12 7.20 -1.39
C LYS A 43 8.75 6.96 -2.04
N PHE A 44 8.12 5.82 -1.80
CA PHE A 44 6.81 5.50 -2.38
C PHE A 44 5.69 6.32 -1.78
N PHE A 45 5.73 6.59 -0.49
CA PHE A 45 4.77 7.44 0.19
C PHE A 45 4.69 8.83 -0.44
N THR A 46 5.85 9.40 -0.80
CA THR A 46 5.92 10.70 -1.47
C THR A 46 5.59 10.64 -2.95
N THR A 47 6.12 9.65 -3.69
CA THR A 47 5.93 9.57 -5.15
C THR A 47 4.52 9.14 -5.56
N ARG A 48 3.80 8.42 -4.70
CA ARG A 48 2.44 7.92 -4.98
C ARG A 48 1.33 8.83 -4.45
N SER A 49 1.69 10.02 -3.96
CA SER A 49 0.72 10.97 -3.38
C SER A 49 -0.19 10.33 -2.31
N VAL A 50 0.41 9.55 -1.40
CA VAL A 50 -0.36 8.87 -0.33
C VAL A 50 -1.01 9.89 0.60
N THR A 51 -0.42 11.08 0.74
CA THR A 51 -1.00 12.22 1.46
C THR A 51 -2.36 12.64 0.91
N ASP A 52 -2.55 12.61 -0.42
CA ASP A 52 -3.82 12.95 -1.06
C ASP A 52 -4.88 11.90 -0.75
N LEU A 53 -4.49 10.62 -0.71
CA LEU A 53 -5.37 9.53 -0.28
C LEU A 53 -5.80 9.70 1.18
N ALA A 54 -4.88 10.07 2.08
CA ALA A 54 -5.21 10.34 3.48
C ALA A 54 -6.20 11.50 3.61
N SER A 55 -6.05 12.57 2.84
CA SER A 55 -6.97 13.71 2.81
C SER A 55 -8.38 13.31 2.32
N ALA A 56 -8.44 12.52 1.25
CA ALA A 56 -9.71 12.00 0.74
C ALA A 56 -10.42 11.07 1.75
N LEU A 57 -9.65 10.22 2.45
CA LEU A 57 -10.17 9.36 3.49
C LEU A 57 -10.64 10.16 4.71
N THR A 58 -9.92 11.21 5.10
CA THR A 58 -10.33 12.12 6.17
C THR A 58 -11.70 12.74 5.88
N TYR A 59 -11.86 13.29 4.68
CA TYR A 59 -13.14 13.85 4.25
C TYR A 59 -14.26 12.80 4.26
N SER A 60 -14.00 11.61 3.71
CA SER A 60 -14.97 10.51 3.69
C SER A 60 -15.34 10.05 5.11
N THR A 61 -14.36 10.02 6.04
CA THR A 61 -14.58 9.64 7.44
C THR A 61 -15.46 10.66 8.15
N LEU A 62 -15.21 11.95 7.94
CA LEU A 62 -16.04 13.02 8.54
C LEU A 62 -17.49 12.94 8.07
N LEU A 63 -17.73 12.67 6.80
CA LEU A 63 -19.09 12.47 6.29
C LEU A 63 -19.76 11.22 6.84
N ALA A 64 -19.00 10.16 7.08
CA ALA A 64 -19.51 8.87 7.52
C ALA A 64 -19.64 8.74 9.04
N ILE A 65 -19.08 9.66 9.86
CA ILE A 65 -19.02 9.53 11.31
C ILE A 65 -20.41 9.44 11.94
N VAL A 66 -21.33 10.31 11.55
CA VAL A 66 -22.72 10.30 12.06
C VAL A 66 -23.47 9.04 11.62
N PRO A 67 -23.45 8.64 10.33
CA PRO A 67 -23.98 7.37 9.89
C PRO A 67 -23.42 6.14 10.62
N ILE A 68 -22.10 6.06 10.80
CA ILE A 68 -21.46 4.94 11.50
C ILE A 68 -21.95 4.87 12.96
N LEU A 69 -21.93 5.99 13.66
CA LEU A 69 -22.40 6.05 15.05
C LEU A 69 -23.88 5.67 15.16
N ALA A 70 -24.73 6.16 14.26
CA ALA A 70 -26.13 5.78 14.23
C ALA A 70 -26.33 4.28 14.12
N VAL A 71 -25.54 3.60 13.27
CA VAL A 71 -25.56 2.14 13.10
C VAL A 71 -25.06 1.43 14.35
N VAL A 72 -23.93 1.88 14.92
CA VAL A 72 -23.37 1.32 16.17
C VAL A 72 -24.39 1.42 17.30
N PHE A 73 -25.00 2.58 17.49
CA PHE A 73 -26.04 2.77 18.50
C PHE A 73 -27.31 1.95 18.24
N ALA A 74 -27.73 1.81 16.96
CA ALA A 74 -28.88 1.00 16.61
C ALA A 74 -28.66 -0.50 16.92
N ILE A 75 -27.47 -1.02 16.59
CA ILE A 75 -27.06 -2.39 16.92
C ILE A 75 -27.02 -2.58 18.44
N ALA A 76 -26.32 -1.68 19.14
CA ALA A 76 -26.23 -1.75 20.59
C ALA A 76 -27.59 -1.71 21.29
N ARG A 77 -28.49 -0.88 20.79
CA ARG A 77 -29.87 -0.80 21.31
C ARG A 77 -30.62 -2.13 21.08
N GLY A 78 -30.43 -2.76 19.91
CA GLY A 78 -31.01 -4.07 19.61
C GLY A 78 -30.57 -5.17 20.60
N PHE A 79 -29.31 -5.10 21.07
CA PHE A 79 -28.75 -6.02 22.07
C PHE A 79 -28.93 -5.55 23.54
N GLY A 80 -29.60 -4.43 23.81
CA GLY A 80 -29.77 -3.89 25.15
C GLY A 80 -28.57 -3.14 25.74
N PHE A 81 -27.52 -2.92 24.95
CA PHE A 81 -26.26 -2.27 25.40
C PHE A 81 -26.20 -0.77 25.16
N SER A 82 -27.31 -0.09 24.86
CA SER A 82 -27.31 1.34 24.51
C SER A 82 -26.64 2.24 25.57
N LYS A 83 -26.93 2.01 26.86
CA LYS A 83 -26.32 2.79 27.94
C LYS A 83 -24.81 2.63 28.04
N TYR A 84 -24.28 1.41 27.79
CA TYR A 84 -22.84 1.15 27.84
C TYR A 84 -22.10 1.83 26.70
N ILE A 85 -22.68 1.89 25.52
CA ILE A 85 -22.07 2.57 24.37
C ILE A 85 -22.12 4.10 24.55
N GLU A 86 -23.20 4.66 25.10
CA GLU A 86 -23.26 6.08 25.40
C GLU A 86 -22.18 6.47 26.42
N VAL A 87 -22.01 5.70 27.48
CA VAL A 87 -20.97 5.95 28.50
C VAL A 87 -19.59 5.84 27.85
N TRP A 88 -19.33 4.76 27.11
CA TRP A 88 -18.07 4.58 26.42
C TRP A 88 -17.76 5.71 25.43
N PHE A 89 -18.76 6.19 24.70
CA PHE A 89 -18.61 7.28 23.75
C PHE A 89 -18.32 8.62 24.44
N ARG A 90 -18.96 8.86 25.56
CA ARG A 90 -18.68 10.02 26.44
C ARG A 90 -17.26 9.97 27.01
N ASP A 91 -16.82 8.79 27.45
CA ASP A 91 -15.47 8.58 27.96
C ASP A 91 -14.42 8.72 26.86
N ALA A 92 -14.67 8.16 25.68
CA ALA A 92 -13.79 8.29 24.52
C ALA A 92 -13.63 9.74 24.04
N LEU A 93 -14.67 10.57 24.19
CA LEU A 93 -14.69 12.00 23.88
C LEU A 93 -14.69 12.88 25.12
N SER A 94 -14.17 12.38 26.25
CA SER A 94 -14.12 13.13 27.52
C SER A 94 -13.39 14.47 27.38
N SER A 95 -12.48 14.60 26.44
CA SER A 95 -11.80 15.84 26.07
C SER A 95 -12.71 16.84 25.33
N GLN A 96 -13.86 16.42 24.81
CA GLN A 96 -14.79 17.23 24.01
C GLN A 96 -16.26 16.91 24.39
N PRO A 97 -16.69 17.17 25.61
CA PRO A 97 -18.01 16.76 26.09
C PRO A 97 -19.16 17.38 25.29
N GLN A 98 -19.00 18.61 24.80
CA GLN A 98 -20.00 19.27 23.95
C GLN A 98 -20.18 18.59 22.60
N ALA A 99 -19.07 18.12 21.97
CA ALA A 99 -19.11 17.37 20.71
C ALA A 99 -19.77 16.00 20.93
N ALA A 100 -19.43 15.31 22.02
CA ALA A 100 -20.06 14.04 22.39
C ALA A 100 -21.58 14.19 22.58
N GLU A 101 -22.04 15.17 23.34
CA GLU A 101 -23.48 15.43 23.57
C GLU A 101 -24.19 15.78 22.24
N THR A 102 -23.58 16.60 21.41
CA THR A 102 -24.16 17.00 20.13
C THR A 102 -24.34 15.79 19.24
N ILE A 103 -23.32 14.93 19.13
CA ILE A 103 -23.37 13.72 18.30
C ILE A 103 -24.38 12.72 18.85
N ILE A 104 -24.37 12.46 20.17
CA ILE A 104 -25.36 11.60 20.84
C ILE A 104 -26.77 12.14 20.63
N GLY A 105 -26.97 13.45 20.75
CA GLY A 105 -28.24 14.12 20.50
C GLY A 105 -28.74 13.92 19.06
N PHE A 106 -27.87 14.04 18.06
CA PHE A 106 -28.20 13.77 16.64
C PHE A 106 -28.57 12.29 16.43
N VAL A 107 -27.80 11.36 16.97
CA VAL A 107 -28.05 9.92 16.85
C VAL A 107 -29.37 9.55 17.53
N ASN A 108 -29.61 10.02 18.76
CA ASN A 108 -30.84 9.73 19.48
C ASN A 108 -32.07 10.38 18.82
N SER A 109 -31.94 11.63 18.35
CA SER A 109 -33.01 12.29 17.59
C SER A 109 -33.37 11.52 16.32
N TYR A 110 -32.35 11.02 15.60
CA TYR A 110 -32.55 10.20 14.41
C TYR A 110 -33.28 8.88 14.74
N LEU A 111 -32.89 8.22 15.85
CA LEU A 111 -33.48 6.93 16.25
C LEU A 111 -34.88 7.05 16.86
N VAL A 112 -35.24 8.20 17.46
CA VAL A 112 -36.50 8.40 18.19
C VAL A 112 -37.56 9.12 17.36
N HIS A 113 -37.19 10.11 16.54
CA HIS A 113 -38.16 10.95 15.80
C HIS A 113 -38.62 10.42 14.48
N THR A 114 -38.10 9.29 14.02
CA THR A 114 -38.44 8.72 12.71
C THR A 114 -39.74 7.88 12.79
N LYS A 115 -40.85 8.55 13.10
CA LYS A 115 -42.21 7.91 13.09
C LYS A 115 -42.83 7.78 11.70
N GLY A 116 -42.19 8.26 10.64
CA GLY A 116 -42.68 8.20 9.27
C GLY A 116 -41.94 7.14 8.44
N GLY A 117 -42.57 6.00 8.17
CA GLY A 117 -41.93 4.81 7.56
C GLY A 117 -41.14 5.06 6.27
N LEU A 118 -41.57 5.96 5.38
CA LEU A 118 -40.90 6.22 4.08
C LEU A 118 -39.61 7.03 4.25
N PHE A 119 -39.64 8.08 5.07
CA PHE A 119 -38.46 8.91 5.36
C PHE A 119 -37.39 8.14 6.16
N LEU A 120 -37.82 7.21 7.02
CA LEU A 120 -36.95 6.31 7.78
C LEU A 120 -36.17 5.39 6.84
N GLY A 121 -36.86 4.79 5.86
CA GLY A 121 -36.24 3.91 4.86
C GLY A 121 -35.21 4.66 4.00
N ILE A 122 -35.53 5.83 3.47
CA ILE A 122 -34.64 6.64 2.64
C ILE A 122 -33.39 7.05 3.45
N GLY A 123 -33.57 7.53 4.69
CA GLY A 123 -32.44 7.93 5.54
C GLY A 123 -31.53 6.78 5.89
N LEU A 124 -32.07 5.59 6.21
CA LEU A 124 -31.29 4.38 6.48
C LEU A 124 -30.49 3.93 5.26
N VAL A 125 -31.09 3.96 4.07
CA VAL A 125 -30.41 3.63 2.82
C VAL A 125 -29.28 4.61 2.55
N PHE A 126 -29.51 5.91 2.77
CA PHE A 126 -28.48 6.94 2.61
C PHE A 126 -27.31 6.75 3.59
N MET A 127 -27.60 6.43 4.86
CA MET A 127 -26.57 6.12 5.85
C MET A 127 -25.75 4.90 5.46
N LEU A 128 -26.44 3.81 5.07
CA LEU A 128 -25.77 2.59 4.60
C LEU A 128 -24.87 2.89 3.39
N PHE A 129 -25.38 3.64 2.42
CA PHE A 129 -24.62 4.06 1.25
C PHE A 129 -23.35 4.85 1.63
N THR A 130 -23.45 5.79 2.57
CA THR A 130 -22.32 6.61 3.02
C THR A 130 -21.23 5.75 3.69
N VAL A 131 -21.64 4.79 4.52
CA VAL A 131 -20.68 3.87 5.18
C VAL A 131 -20.02 2.96 4.14
N LEU A 132 -20.79 2.40 3.20
CA LEU A 132 -20.25 1.55 2.14
C LEU A 132 -19.29 2.34 1.23
N MET A 133 -19.59 3.62 0.98
CA MET A 133 -18.71 4.51 0.22
C MET A 133 -17.37 4.74 0.94
N LEU A 134 -17.39 4.92 2.27
CA LEU A 134 -16.17 5.03 3.06
C LEU A 134 -15.33 3.76 2.96
N ILE A 135 -15.94 2.57 3.18
CA ILE A 135 -15.23 1.29 3.09
C ILE A 135 -14.63 1.10 1.68
N SER A 136 -15.40 1.45 0.64
CA SER A 136 -14.91 1.42 -0.74
C SER A 136 -13.71 2.34 -0.96
N ASN A 137 -13.72 3.55 -0.40
CA ASN A 137 -12.61 4.48 -0.52
C ASN A 137 -11.36 3.98 0.22
N ILE A 138 -11.54 3.35 1.39
CA ILE A 138 -10.45 2.70 2.12
C ILE A 138 -9.86 1.55 1.28
N GLU A 139 -10.69 0.66 0.76
CA GLU A 139 -10.22 -0.43 -0.10
C GLU A 139 -9.47 0.08 -1.33
N LYS A 140 -9.99 1.11 -2.00
CA LYS A 140 -9.31 1.73 -3.16
C LYS A 140 -7.93 2.28 -2.79
N ALA A 141 -7.81 2.91 -1.62
CA ALA A 141 -6.53 3.43 -1.13
C ALA A 141 -5.52 2.28 -0.89
N PHE A 142 -5.96 1.21 -0.23
CA PHE A 142 -5.12 0.03 0.00
C PHE A 142 -4.76 -0.68 -1.31
N ASN A 143 -5.72 -0.89 -2.21
CA ASN A 143 -5.47 -1.51 -3.51
C ASN A 143 -4.51 -0.68 -4.38
N ARG A 144 -4.53 0.66 -4.26
CA ARG A 144 -3.57 1.54 -4.93
C ARG A 144 -2.16 1.37 -4.35
N ILE A 145 -2.01 1.27 -3.04
CA ILE A 145 -0.73 0.98 -2.36
C ILE A 145 -0.19 -0.37 -2.81
N TRP A 146 -1.04 -1.41 -2.80
CA TRP A 146 -0.70 -2.77 -3.18
C TRP A 146 -0.62 -3.01 -4.69
N GLN A 147 -0.87 -1.98 -5.52
CA GLN A 147 -0.82 -2.05 -6.99
C GLN A 147 -1.72 -3.15 -7.57
N VAL A 148 -2.87 -3.37 -6.96
CA VAL A 148 -3.86 -4.36 -7.43
C VAL A 148 -4.47 -3.89 -8.75
N ARG A 149 -4.34 -4.71 -9.81
CA ARG A 149 -4.80 -4.37 -11.17
C ARG A 149 -6.28 -4.71 -11.40
N HIS A 150 -6.81 -5.69 -10.70
CA HIS A 150 -8.17 -6.17 -10.88
C HIS A 150 -9.01 -5.87 -9.65
N PRO A 151 -10.12 -5.11 -9.78
CA PRO A 151 -11.05 -4.91 -8.67
C PRO A 151 -11.76 -6.22 -8.33
N ARG A 152 -12.28 -6.32 -7.11
CA ARG A 152 -13.14 -7.45 -6.71
C ARG A 152 -14.42 -7.48 -7.57
N SER A 153 -15.02 -8.66 -7.73
CA SER A 153 -16.34 -8.76 -8.34
C SER A 153 -17.36 -8.02 -7.46
N LEU A 154 -18.37 -7.39 -8.07
CA LEU A 154 -19.38 -6.59 -7.37
C LEU A 154 -20.06 -7.38 -6.25
N PHE A 155 -20.40 -8.64 -6.50
CA PHE A 155 -21.04 -9.51 -5.51
C PHE A 155 -20.15 -9.73 -4.27
N ARG A 156 -18.88 -10.02 -4.47
CA ARG A 156 -17.90 -10.20 -3.39
C ARG A 156 -17.66 -8.89 -2.63
N THR A 157 -17.60 -7.78 -3.34
CA THR A 157 -17.46 -6.44 -2.74
C THR A 157 -18.61 -6.14 -1.78
N ILE A 158 -19.85 -6.37 -2.21
CA ILE A 158 -21.05 -6.14 -1.37
C ILE A 158 -21.04 -7.06 -0.16
N THR A 159 -20.72 -8.35 -0.34
CA THR A 159 -20.69 -9.32 0.76
C THR A 159 -19.61 -8.98 1.80
N ASP A 160 -18.40 -8.65 1.35
CA ASP A 160 -17.28 -8.31 2.22
C ASP A 160 -17.57 -7.00 2.98
N TYR A 161 -18.15 -6.00 2.31
CA TYR A 161 -18.49 -4.72 2.94
C TYR A 161 -19.64 -4.88 3.95
N LEU A 162 -20.62 -5.69 3.64
CA LEU A 162 -21.71 -5.98 4.55
C LEU A 162 -21.19 -6.74 5.79
N ALA A 163 -20.29 -7.69 5.58
CA ALA A 163 -19.63 -8.38 6.69
C ALA A 163 -18.85 -7.41 7.58
N MET A 164 -18.05 -6.51 7.01
CA MET A 164 -17.31 -5.48 7.76
C MET A 164 -18.25 -4.51 8.49
N PHE A 165 -19.36 -4.13 7.85
CA PHE A 165 -20.36 -3.26 8.43
C PHE A 165 -20.94 -3.81 9.74
N PHE A 166 -21.14 -5.12 9.84
CA PHE A 166 -21.60 -5.77 11.08
C PHE A 166 -20.44 -6.10 12.04
N LEU A 167 -19.31 -6.53 11.50
CA LEU A 167 -18.17 -7.00 12.31
C LEU A 167 -17.48 -5.86 13.08
N VAL A 168 -17.30 -4.70 12.46
CA VAL A 168 -16.61 -3.57 13.09
C VAL A 168 -17.32 -3.09 14.36
N PRO A 169 -18.63 -2.83 14.39
CA PRO A 169 -19.36 -2.50 15.61
C PRO A 169 -19.27 -3.59 16.68
N ILE A 170 -19.35 -4.87 16.29
CA ILE A 170 -19.24 -6.00 17.23
C ILE A 170 -17.86 -6.00 17.89
N VAL A 171 -16.79 -5.82 17.11
CA VAL A 171 -15.41 -5.74 17.63
C VAL A 171 -15.27 -4.56 18.59
N ILE A 172 -15.82 -3.39 18.27
CA ILE A 172 -15.80 -2.22 19.16
C ILE A 172 -16.50 -2.54 20.48
N VAL A 173 -17.68 -3.15 20.44
CA VAL A 173 -18.45 -3.53 21.66
C VAL A 173 -17.68 -4.53 22.51
N VAL A 174 -17.12 -5.57 21.87
CA VAL A 174 -16.36 -6.62 22.57
C VAL A 174 -15.08 -6.05 23.19
N THR A 175 -14.32 -5.24 22.46
CA THR A 175 -13.08 -4.63 22.97
C THR A 175 -13.36 -3.65 24.11
N SER A 176 -14.42 -2.86 24.00
CA SER A 176 -14.85 -1.94 25.08
C SER A 176 -15.31 -2.70 26.32
N GLY A 177 -16.14 -3.75 26.14
CA GLY A 177 -16.58 -4.62 27.22
C GLY A 177 -15.40 -5.31 27.94
N LEU A 178 -14.44 -5.82 27.17
CA LEU A 178 -13.22 -6.44 27.72
C LEU A 178 -12.39 -5.44 28.53
N SER A 179 -12.26 -4.20 28.06
CA SER A 179 -11.54 -3.14 28.77
C SER A 179 -12.20 -2.79 30.11
N ILE A 180 -13.53 -2.73 30.16
CA ILE A 180 -14.29 -2.48 31.39
C ILE A 180 -14.11 -3.64 32.37
N VAL A 181 -14.27 -4.87 31.92
CA VAL A 181 -14.09 -6.08 32.73
C VAL A 181 -12.67 -6.13 33.31
N MET A 182 -11.64 -5.86 32.50
CA MET A 182 -10.26 -5.82 32.96
C MET A 182 -10.01 -4.70 33.99
N ALA A 183 -10.61 -3.53 33.79
CA ALA A 183 -10.49 -2.42 34.74
C ALA A 183 -11.13 -2.76 36.08
N THR A 184 -12.28 -3.47 36.10
CA THR A 184 -12.97 -3.91 37.33
C THR A 184 -12.12 -4.97 38.05
N PHE A 185 -11.64 -6.00 37.31
CA PHE A 185 -10.74 -7.02 37.90
C PHE A 185 -9.45 -6.41 38.45
N ALA A 186 -8.92 -5.36 37.83
CA ALA A 186 -7.72 -4.68 38.32
C ALA A 186 -7.93 -3.97 39.66
N GLN A 187 -9.13 -3.44 39.94
CA GLN A 187 -9.46 -2.83 41.22
C GLN A 187 -9.44 -3.88 42.33
N ASP A 188 -10.02 -5.07 42.09
CA ASP A 188 -10.07 -6.17 43.04
C ASP A 188 -8.70 -6.81 43.33
N ILE A 189 -7.82 -6.86 42.33
CA ILE A 189 -6.51 -7.50 42.39
C ILE A 189 -5.42 -6.56 42.96
N ASN A 190 -5.61 -5.25 42.93
CA ASN A 190 -4.66 -4.28 43.48
C ASN A 190 -4.39 -4.45 45.00
N GLU A 191 -5.24 -5.20 45.70
CA GLU A 191 -4.99 -5.58 47.10
C GLU A 191 -3.88 -6.63 47.26
N TYR A 192 -3.48 -7.33 46.19
CA TYR A 192 -2.42 -8.35 46.24
C TYR A 192 -1.05 -7.77 45.86
N VAL A 193 -0.11 -7.78 46.79
CA VAL A 193 1.23 -7.15 46.68
C VAL A 193 2.05 -7.62 45.47
N VAL A 194 1.84 -8.83 44.96
CA VAL A 194 2.61 -9.42 43.85
C VAL A 194 1.87 -9.31 42.52
N LEU A 195 0.55 -9.46 42.52
CA LEU A 195 -0.27 -9.48 41.31
C LEU A 195 -0.64 -8.06 40.81
N GLY A 196 -0.72 -7.09 41.73
CA GLY A 196 -1.07 -5.70 41.42
C GLY A 196 -0.14 -5.05 40.37
N PRO A 197 1.20 -5.10 40.51
CA PRO A 197 2.13 -4.52 39.53
C PRO A 197 2.05 -5.17 38.16
N VAL A 198 1.88 -6.50 38.11
CA VAL A 198 1.76 -7.25 36.83
C VAL A 198 0.46 -6.88 36.12
N MET A 199 -0.67 -6.81 36.86
CA MET A 199 -1.96 -6.46 36.29
C MET A 199 -1.96 -5.01 35.79
N SER A 200 -1.38 -4.08 36.55
CA SER A 200 -1.26 -2.68 36.11
C SER A 200 -0.40 -2.53 34.85
N PHE A 201 0.65 -3.35 34.70
CA PHE A 201 1.44 -3.40 33.48
C PHE A 201 0.63 -3.94 32.28
N VAL A 202 -0.08 -5.05 32.47
CA VAL A 202 -0.94 -5.64 31.44
C VAL A 202 -1.98 -4.65 30.96
N ILE A 203 -2.66 -3.95 31.86
CA ILE A 203 -3.67 -2.95 31.54
C ILE A 203 -3.07 -1.77 30.74
N LYS A 204 -1.88 -1.31 31.10
CA LYS A 204 -1.17 -0.24 30.38
C LYS A 204 -0.74 -0.64 28.98
N VAL A 205 -0.36 -1.90 28.76
CA VAL A 205 0.13 -2.43 27.49
C VAL A 205 -1.02 -2.87 26.57
N MET A 206 -2.16 -3.29 27.13
CA MET A 206 -3.30 -3.83 26.40
C MET A 206 -3.79 -2.93 25.25
N PRO A 207 -3.96 -1.59 25.41
CA PRO A 207 -4.38 -0.73 24.30
C PRO A 207 -3.42 -0.76 23.11
N TYR A 208 -2.11 -0.86 23.37
CA TYR A 208 -1.09 -0.96 22.32
C TYR A 208 -1.19 -2.29 21.58
N VAL A 209 -1.41 -3.39 22.29
CA VAL A 209 -1.56 -4.73 21.69
C VAL A 209 -2.83 -4.80 20.85
N LEU A 210 -3.97 -4.33 21.40
CA LEU A 210 -5.24 -4.32 20.69
C LEU A 210 -5.16 -3.48 19.41
N MET A 211 -4.63 -2.25 19.51
CA MET A 211 -4.50 -1.37 18.36
C MET A 211 -3.55 -1.95 17.30
N SER A 212 -2.43 -2.54 17.73
CA SER A 212 -1.52 -3.23 16.83
C SER A 212 -2.20 -4.41 16.11
N GLY A 213 -2.99 -5.19 16.84
CA GLY A 213 -3.80 -6.28 16.27
C GLY A 213 -4.79 -5.78 15.21
N VAL A 214 -5.48 -4.68 15.48
CA VAL A 214 -6.40 -4.05 14.52
C VAL A 214 -5.65 -3.65 13.24
N PHE A 215 -4.48 -3.01 13.36
CA PHE A 215 -3.69 -2.63 12.16
C PHE A 215 -3.15 -3.85 11.40
N VAL A 216 -2.70 -4.90 12.08
CA VAL A 216 -2.27 -6.15 11.43
C VAL A 216 -3.43 -6.75 10.65
N CYS A 217 -4.61 -6.85 11.24
CA CYS A 217 -5.82 -7.34 10.58
C CYS A 217 -6.19 -6.45 9.37
N LEU A 218 -6.16 -5.13 9.53
CA LEU A 218 -6.47 -4.18 8.48
C LEU A 218 -5.52 -4.36 7.29
N PHE A 219 -4.22 -4.50 7.53
CA PHE A 219 -3.21 -4.66 6.48
C PHE A 219 -3.33 -6.00 5.74
N ILE A 220 -3.85 -7.04 6.39
CA ILE A 220 -4.04 -8.36 5.77
C ILE A 220 -5.35 -8.42 4.99
N PHE A 221 -6.45 -7.94 5.56
CA PHE A 221 -7.79 -8.20 5.01
C PHE A 221 -8.28 -7.11 4.03
N MET A 222 -7.77 -5.87 4.16
CA MET A 222 -8.26 -4.76 3.34
C MET A 222 -7.79 -4.82 1.88
N PRO A 223 -6.52 -5.15 1.57
CA PRO A 223 -6.07 -5.26 0.18
C PRO A 223 -6.72 -6.44 -0.54
N ASN A 224 -7.06 -6.27 -1.82
CA ASN A 224 -7.53 -7.37 -2.67
C ASN A 224 -6.37 -8.20 -3.23
N THR A 225 -5.47 -8.64 -2.36
CA THR A 225 -4.33 -9.50 -2.69
C THR A 225 -3.92 -10.32 -1.47
N LYS A 226 -3.09 -11.34 -1.68
CA LYS A 226 -2.58 -12.15 -0.58
C LYS A 226 -1.47 -11.41 0.14
N VAL A 227 -1.70 -11.06 1.40
CA VAL A 227 -0.71 -10.44 2.28
C VAL A 227 -0.21 -11.46 3.30
N ASN A 228 1.10 -11.64 3.36
CA ASN A 228 1.73 -12.53 4.33
C ASN A 228 1.69 -11.92 5.73
N PHE A 229 1.33 -12.72 6.73
CA PHE A 229 1.29 -12.28 8.14
C PHE A 229 2.60 -11.64 8.59
N SER A 230 3.75 -12.25 8.24
CA SER A 230 5.09 -11.73 8.59
C SER A 230 5.37 -10.33 8.03
N ALA A 231 4.81 -10.00 6.87
CA ALA A 231 4.97 -8.71 6.25
C ALA A 231 4.07 -7.62 6.87
N ALA A 232 2.91 -8.00 7.42
CA ALA A 232 1.97 -7.10 8.08
C ALA A 232 2.25 -6.90 9.57
N PHE A 233 2.87 -7.89 10.24
CA PHE A 233 3.04 -7.92 11.69
C PHE A 233 3.86 -6.73 12.22
N PHE A 234 5.09 -6.55 11.75
CA PHE A 234 5.94 -5.44 12.19
C PHE A 234 5.33 -4.05 11.86
N PRO A 235 4.87 -3.78 10.62
CA PRO A 235 4.19 -2.53 10.31
C PRO A 235 2.94 -2.29 11.15
N GLY A 236 2.17 -3.33 11.47
CA GLY A 236 0.98 -3.24 12.31
C GLY A 236 1.30 -2.82 13.74
N ILE A 237 2.36 -3.39 14.33
CA ILE A 237 2.83 -2.98 15.66
C ILE A 237 3.30 -1.52 15.64
N LEU A 238 4.09 -1.14 14.64
CA LEU A 238 4.60 0.23 14.52
C LEU A 238 3.46 1.24 14.39
N SER A 239 2.47 0.93 13.55
CA SER A 239 1.28 1.77 13.35
C SER A 239 0.42 1.85 14.63
N GLY A 240 0.25 0.73 15.34
CA GLY A 240 -0.48 0.68 16.61
C GLY A 240 0.17 1.55 17.68
N ILE A 241 1.49 1.46 17.83
CA ILE A 241 2.26 2.32 18.76
C ILE A 241 2.15 3.78 18.34
N ALA A 242 2.37 4.09 17.06
CA ALA A 242 2.27 5.46 16.54
C ALA A 242 0.87 6.07 16.77
N MET A 243 -0.17 5.27 16.59
CA MET A 243 -1.55 5.70 16.84
C MET A 243 -1.82 6.01 18.32
N GLN A 244 -1.31 5.17 19.23
CA GLN A 244 -1.41 5.43 20.66
C GLN A 244 -0.62 6.68 21.09
N LEU A 245 0.56 6.88 20.52
CA LEU A 245 1.33 8.10 20.76
C LEU A 245 0.60 9.34 20.22
N LEU A 246 0.00 9.24 19.04
CA LEU A 246 -0.83 10.32 18.49
C LEU A 246 -2.02 10.63 19.41
N GLN A 247 -2.68 9.62 19.98
CA GLN A 247 -3.79 9.80 20.90
C GLN A 247 -3.35 10.52 22.17
N VAL A 248 -2.24 10.11 22.78
CA VAL A 248 -1.67 10.78 23.96
C VAL A 248 -1.31 12.23 23.64
N PHE A 249 -0.66 12.46 22.51
CA PHE A 249 -0.31 13.81 22.05
C PHE A 249 -1.55 14.68 21.84
N TYR A 250 -2.58 14.13 21.21
CA TYR A 250 -3.84 14.83 20.95
C TYR A 250 -4.53 15.27 22.25
N ILE A 251 -4.63 14.36 23.25
CA ILE A 251 -5.21 14.67 24.55
C ILE A 251 -4.44 15.81 25.25
N HIS A 252 -3.11 15.73 25.28
CA HIS A 252 -2.29 16.77 25.90
C HIS A 252 -2.36 18.11 25.16
N SER A 253 -2.44 18.07 23.82
CA SER A 253 -2.58 19.27 23.00
C SER A 253 -3.87 20.01 23.26
N GLN A 254 -4.96 19.30 23.56
CA GLN A 254 -6.26 19.95 23.92
C GLN A 254 -6.18 20.73 25.23
N ILE A 255 -5.43 20.23 26.22
CA ILE A 255 -5.20 20.96 27.49
C ILE A 255 -4.47 22.28 27.22
N PHE A 256 -3.51 22.27 26.30
CA PHE A 256 -2.75 23.47 25.92
C PHE A 256 -3.59 24.45 25.10
N LEU A 257 -4.47 23.95 24.23
CA LEU A 257 -5.35 24.72 23.37
C LEU A 257 -6.60 25.25 24.08
N SER A 258 -6.91 24.76 25.29
CA SER A 258 -7.98 25.36 26.12
C SER A 258 -7.76 26.85 26.40
N SER A 259 -6.49 27.29 26.41
CA SER A 259 -6.10 28.71 26.48
C SER A 259 -6.42 29.48 25.18
N TYR A 260 -6.44 28.82 24.02
CA TYR A 260 -6.85 29.41 22.73
C TYR A 260 -8.36 29.46 22.51
N ASN A 261 -9.11 28.69 23.29
CA ASN A 261 -10.59 28.74 23.28
C ASN A 261 -11.18 30.12 23.60
N ALA A 262 -10.39 30.99 24.23
CA ALA A 262 -10.80 32.38 24.46
C ALA A 262 -10.97 33.19 23.17
N ILE A 263 -10.29 32.83 22.08
CA ILE A 263 -10.35 33.55 20.79
C ILE A 263 -11.27 32.84 19.78
N TYR A 264 -11.18 31.49 19.67
CA TYR A 264 -11.89 30.70 18.66
C TYR A 264 -13.13 29.95 19.20
N GLY A 265 -13.33 29.90 20.53
CA GLY A 265 -14.46 29.21 21.15
C GLY A 265 -14.53 27.71 20.76
N SER A 266 -15.76 27.21 20.69
CA SER A 266 -16.01 25.81 20.27
C SER A 266 -15.61 25.50 18.80
N PHE A 267 -15.30 26.53 17.99
CA PHE A 267 -14.95 26.36 16.58
C PHE A 267 -13.57 25.71 16.37
N ALA A 268 -12.66 25.83 17.36
CA ALA A 268 -11.31 25.23 17.27
C ALA A 268 -11.33 23.69 17.33
N ALA A 269 -12.36 23.10 17.90
CA ALA A 269 -12.47 21.65 18.08
C ALA A 269 -12.54 20.89 16.76
N LEU A 270 -13.28 21.40 15.78
CA LEU A 270 -13.46 20.73 14.49
C LEU A 270 -12.15 20.63 13.67
N PRO A 271 -11.38 21.71 13.44
CA PRO A 271 -10.08 21.61 12.74
C PRO A 271 -9.09 20.70 13.45
N LEU A 272 -9.04 20.71 14.79
CA LEU A 272 -8.18 19.80 15.54
C LEU A 272 -8.56 18.33 15.36
N PHE A 273 -9.85 18.05 15.42
CA PHE A 273 -10.37 16.72 15.15
C PHE A 273 -10.05 16.28 13.71
N MET A 274 -10.23 17.16 12.72
CA MET A 274 -9.85 16.90 11.33
C MET A 274 -8.37 16.58 11.20
N LEU A 275 -7.50 17.35 11.85
CA LEU A 275 -6.06 17.12 11.87
C LEU A 275 -5.70 15.76 12.48
N TRP A 276 -6.35 15.41 13.60
CA TRP A 276 -6.17 14.12 14.24
C TRP A 276 -6.57 12.97 13.30
N VAL A 277 -7.72 13.04 12.66
CA VAL A 277 -8.17 12.04 11.67
C VAL A 277 -7.19 11.96 10.47
N GLN A 278 -6.71 13.12 9.99
CA GLN A 278 -5.74 13.20 8.90
C GLN A 278 -4.44 12.48 9.24
N ILE A 279 -3.88 12.76 10.43
CA ILE A 279 -2.63 12.11 10.89
C ILE A 279 -2.87 10.61 11.12
N SER A 280 -4.05 10.24 11.65
CA SER A 280 -4.43 8.82 11.81
C SER A 280 -4.42 8.06 10.48
N TRP A 281 -4.97 8.64 9.42
CA TRP A 281 -4.91 8.05 8.08
C TRP A 281 -3.50 8.04 7.51
N LEU A 282 -2.68 9.06 7.76
CA LEU A 282 -1.26 9.07 7.36
C LEU A 282 -0.49 7.92 8.01
N ILE A 283 -0.68 7.68 9.32
CA ILE A 283 -0.06 6.55 10.04
C ILE A 283 -0.54 5.21 9.45
N CYS A 284 -1.84 5.08 9.23
CA CYS A 284 -2.45 3.87 8.67
C CYS A 284 -1.88 3.55 7.27
N LEU A 285 -1.90 4.53 6.36
CA LEU A 285 -1.43 4.32 4.99
C LEU A 285 0.09 4.18 4.90
N PHE A 286 0.85 4.83 5.79
CA PHE A 286 2.29 4.62 5.90
C PHE A 286 2.60 3.19 6.35
N GLY A 287 1.87 2.66 7.34
CA GLY A 287 1.98 1.27 7.76
C GLY A 287 1.61 0.27 6.65
N ALA A 288 0.56 0.57 5.87
CA ALA A 288 0.18 -0.24 4.71
C ALA A 288 1.27 -0.23 3.63
N GLU A 289 1.88 0.92 3.33
CA GLU A 289 3.00 1.04 2.39
C GLU A 289 4.24 0.29 2.92
N LEU A 290 4.50 0.36 4.23
CA LEU A 290 5.59 -0.39 4.87
C LEU A 290 5.34 -1.91 4.82
N SER A 291 4.09 -2.35 4.97
CA SER A 291 3.71 -3.76 4.81
C SER A 291 3.94 -4.24 3.37
N TYR A 292 3.49 -3.44 2.39
CA TYR A 292 3.74 -3.71 0.97
C TYR A 292 5.23 -3.78 0.65
N THR A 293 6.01 -2.81 1.12
CA THR A 293 7.46 -2.77 0.95
C THR A 293 8.13 -3.97 1.61
N SER A 294 7.68 -4.36 2.82
CA SER A 294 8.23 -5.51 3.55
C SER A 294 8.01 -6.83 2.80
N GLN A 295 6.86 -7.01 2.16
CA GLN A 295 6.57 -8.21 1.38
C GLN A 295 7.34 -8.27 0.06
N ASN A 296 7.58 -7.12 -0.56
CA ASN A 296 8.16 -7.02 -1.90
C ASN A 296 9.63 -6.55 -1.89
N MET A 297 10.31 -6.58 -0.73
CA MET A 297 11.65 -6.00 -0.57
C MET A 297 12.68 -6.58 -1.52
N GLU A 298 12.68 -7.90 -1.73
CA GLU A 298 13.57 -8.55 -2.69
C GLU A 298 13.41 -8.00 -4.11
N SER A 299 12.18 -7.63 -4.47
CA SER A 299 11.91 -7.01 -5.76
C SER A 299 12.40 -5.56 -5.85
N PHE A 300 12.52 -4.86 -4.72
CA PHE A 300 12.96 -3.45 -4.66
C PHE A 300 14.48 -3.30 -4.55
N ASP A 301 15.18 -4.23 -3.91
CA ASP A 301 16.65 -4.29 -3.91
C ASP A 301 17.20 -4.32 -5.35
N LEU A 302 16.41 -4.87 -6.27
CA LEU A 302 16.74 -4.98 -7.69
C LEU A 302 16.26 -3.78 -8.54
N MET A 303 15.36 -2.92 -8.01
CA MET A 303 14.89 -1.72 -8.74
C MET A 303 15.98 -0.65 -8.87
N GLY A 304 16.82 -0.47 -7.85
CA GLY A 304 17.98 0.42 -7.94
C GLY A 304 18.96 -0.02 -9.00
N GLN A 305 19.06 -1.33 -9.23
CA GLN A 305 19.98 -1.91 -10.21
C GLN A 305 19.49 -1.79 -11.66
N LEU A 306 18.18 -1.72 -11.92
CA LEU A 306 17.63 -1.65 -13.30
C LEU A 306 17.89 -0.31 -13.98
N ASP A 307 17.76 0.79 -13.23
CA ASP A 307 18.04 2.14 -13.75
C ASP A 307 19.55 2.36 -13.93
N GLU A 308 20.40 1.58 -13.25
CA GLU A 308 21.85 1.59 -13.32
C GLU A 308 22.43 0.62 -14.37
N LEU A 309 21.59 -0.31 -14.89
CA LEU A 309 22.05 -1.23 -15.96
C LEU A 309 22.43 -0.45 -17.21
N SER A 310 23.70 -0.63 -17.65
CA SER A 310 24.12 -0.06 -18.93
C SER A 310 23.22 -0.58 -20.06
N TYR A 311 22.95 0.25 -21.04
CA TYR A 311 22.19 -0.11 -22.24
C TYR A 311 22.70 -1.41 -22.88
N ARG A 312 24.03 -1.56 -22.96
CA ARG A 312 24.67 -2.77 -23.50
C ARG A 312 24.31 -4.03 -22.71
N TYR A 313 24.35 -3.96 -21.37
CA TYR A 313 24.04 -5.10 -20.51
C TYR A 313 22.56 -5.47 -20.61
N ARG A 314 21.69 -4.46 -20.68
CA ARG A 314 20.26 -4.63 -20.89
C ARG A 314 19.94 -5.34 -22.20
N MET A 315 20.65 -5.01 -23.29
CA MET A 315 20.55 -5.72 -24.58
C MET A 315 20.99 -7.17 -24.48
N MET A 316 22.08 -7.46 -23.77
CA MET A 316 22.56 -8.84 -23.56
C MET A 316 21.54 -9.69 -22.80
N LEU A 317 20.96 -9.15 -21.72
CA LEU A 317 19.92 -9.85 -20.96
C LEU A 317 18.65 -10.06 -21.79
N SER A 318 18.27 -9.08 -22.62
CA SER A 318 17.13 -9.21 -23.54
C SER A 318 17.37 -10.31 -24.58
N ALA A 319 18.58 -10.38 -25.12
CA ALA A 319 18.96 -11.44 -26.08
C ALA A 319 18.91 -12.83 -25.43
N LEU A 320 19.41 -12.97 -24.20
CA LEU A 320 19.36 -14.22 -23.44
C LEU A 320 17.92 -14.69 -23.20
N ILE A 321 17.04 -13.79 -22.71
CA ILE A 321 15.64 -14.11 -22.44
C ILE A 321 14.91 -14.47 -23.74
N LEU A 322 15.08 -13.66 -24.80
CA LEU A 322 14.40 -13.88 -26.07
C LEU A 322 14.91 -15.18 -26.75
N GLY A 323 16.20 -15.48 -26.67
CA GLY A 323 16.79 -16.72 -27.15
C GLY A 323 16.14 -17.94 -26.47
N LYS A 324 15.99 -17.91 -25.12
CA LYS A 324 15.29 -18.99 -24.39
C LYS A 324 13.83 -19.13 -24.82
N VAL A 325 13.13 -18.03 -25.01
CA VAL A 325 11.72 -18.02 -25.46
C VAL A 325 11.60 -18.59 -26.87
N CYS A 326 12.51 -18.20 -27.78
CA CYS A 326 12.56 -18.72 -29.16
C CYS A 326 12.85 -20.22 -29.20
N LYS A 327 13.86 -20.69 -28.47
CA LYS A 327 14.26 -22.10 -28.42
C LYS A 327 13.14 -22.99 -27.91
N ARG A 328 12.49 -22.60 -26.82
CA ARG A 328 11.37 -23.36 -26.24
C ARG A 328 10.17 -23.42 -27.18
N PHE A 329 9.91 -22.34 -27.90
CA PHE A 329 8.88 -22.30 -28.93
C PHE A 329 9.19 -23.21 -30.10
N ASP A 330 10.46 -23.24 -30.58
CA ASP A 330 10.93 -24.11 -31.64
C ASP A 330 10.82 -25.61 -31.28
N GLU A 331 11.05 -25.92 -29.98
CA GLU A 331 10.89 -27.27 -29.42
C GLU A 331 9.41 -27.68 -29.23
N GLY A 332 8.45 -26.83 -29.56
CA GLY A 332 7.01 -27.10 -29.40
C GLY A 332 6.54 -27.21 -27.93
N LYS A 333 7.34 -26.74 -26.98
CA LYS A 333 7.01 -26.75 -25.54
C LYS A 333 6.07 -25.61 -25.15
N PRO A 334 5.33 -25.72 -24.02
CA PRO A 334 4.48 -24.66 -23.55
C PRO A 334 5.25 -23.35 -23.32
N ALA A 335 4.64 -22.22 -23.64
CA ALA A 335 5.23 -20.89 -23.49
C ALA A 335 5.70 -20.62 -22.05
N TYR A 336 6.77 -19.85 -21.88
CA TYR A 336 7.37 -19.54 -20.59
C TYR A 336 6.50 -18.64 -19.73
N THR A 337 6.44 -18.95 -18.46
CA THR A 337 6.07 -17.98 -17.41
C THR A 337 7.30 -17.18 -16.99
N VAL A 338 7.07 -16.02 -16.34
CA VAL A 338 8.16 -15.20 -15.78
C VAL A 338 8.97 -15.97 -14.74
N VAL A 339 8.29 -16.83 -13.95
CA VAL A 339 8.93 -17.63 -12.90
C VAL A 339 9.84 -18.70 -13.48
N GLU A 340 9.41 -19.37 -14.55
CA GLU A 340 10.24 -20.37 -15.25
C GLU A 340 11.47 -19.71 -15.86
N LEU A 341 11.34 -18.53 -16.49
CA LEU A 341 12.48 -17.77 -17.01
C LEU A 341 13.46 -17.36 -15.90
N LYS A 342 12.99 -16.97 -14.71
CA LYS A 342 13.85 -16.74 -13.56
C LYS A 342 14.65 -17.99 -13.20
N LEU A 343 13.99 -19.14 -13.12
CA LEU A 343 14.63 -20.39 -12.71
C LEU A 343 15.69 -20.89 -13.73
N GLU A 344 15.50 -20.59 -15.02
CA GLU A 344 16.44 -21.01 -16.05
C GLU A 344 17.59 -20.03 -16.31
N THR A 345 17.39 -18.74 -16.00
CA THR A 345 18.36 -17.69 -16.32
C THR A 345 19.03 -17.10 -15.09
N ASP A 346 18.56 -17.43 -13.89
CA ASP A 346 18.93 -16.79 -12.61
C ASP A 346 18.75 -15.27 -12.60
N ILE A 347 18.09 -14.73 -13.63
CA ILE A 347 17.76 -13.31 -13.70
C ILE A 347 16.59 -13.03 -12.76
N PRO A 348 16.70 -12.01 -11.89
CA PRO A 348 15.61 -11.66 -10.98
C PRO A 348 14.28 -11.44 -11.71
N VAL A 349 13.18 -11.94 -11.12
CA VAL A 349 11.81 -11.91 -11.69
C VAL A 349 11.45 -10.54 -12.26
N ARG A 350 11.83 -9.48 -11.58
CA ARG A 350 11.45 -8.12 -11.96
C ARG A 350 12.23 -7.60 -13.17
N ILE A 351 13.51 -7.97 -13.28
CA ILE A 351 14.31 -7.69 -14.49
C ILE A 351 13.70 -8.43 -15.67
N VAL A 352 13.37 -9.71 -15.49
CA VAL A 352 12.67 -10.51 -16.50
C VAL A 352 11.36 -9.85 -16.92
N GLN A 353 10.52 -9.42 -15.96
CA GLN A 353 9.26 -8.75 -16.24
C GLN A 353 9.43 -7.44 -17.02
N GLN A 354 10.40 -6.61 -16.62
CA GLN A 354 10.66 -5.35 -17.31
C GLN A 354 11.18 -5.57 -18.73
N LEU A 355 12.12 -6.50 -18.90
CA LEU A 355 12.66 -6.82 -20.23
C LEU A 355 11.58 -7.44 -21.12
N LEU A 356 10.72 -8.31 -20.59
CA LEU A 356 9.56 -8.84 -21.32
C LEU A 356 8.57 -7.74 -21.70
N PHE A 357 8.32 -6.78 -20.82
CA PHE A 357 7.47 -5.63 -21.10
C PHE A 357 8.07 -4.76 -22.22
N ASP A 358 9.37 -4.45 -22.15
CA ASP A 358 10.08 -3.71 -23.20
C ASP A 358 10.03 -4.45 -24.54
N MET A 359 10.26 -5.77 -24.53
CA MET A 359 10.17 -6.63 -25.72
C MET A 359 8.74 -6.75 -26.26
N GLN A 360 7.73 -6.73 -25.40
CA GLN A 360 6.33 -6.72 -25.81
C GLN A 360 5.97 -5.39 -26.50
N ASN A 361 6.40 -4.26 -25.94
CA ASN A 361 6.21 -2.94 -26.56
C ASN A 361 6.93 -2.82 -27.91
N ALA A 362 8.04 -3.54 -28.06
CA ALA A 362 8.78 -3.65 -29.31
C ALA A 362 8.20 -4.70 -30.31
N ASN A 363 7.10 -5.39 -29.96
CA ASN A 363 6.50 -6.48 -30.70
C ASN A 363 7.48 -7.65 -31.01
N LEU A 364 8.33 -7.99 -30.06
CA LEU A 364 9.24 -9.14 -30.14
C LEU A 364 8.65 -10.37 -29.46
N VAL A 365 7.91 -10.16 -28.37
CA VAL A 365 7.18 -11.20 -27.64
C VAL A 365 5.71 -10.83 -27.48
N THR A 366 4.86 -11.83 -27.39
CA THR A 366 3.44 -11.68 -27.03
C THR A 366 3.11 -12.58 -25.86
N TYR A 367 2.09 -12.21 -25.09
CA TYR A 367 1.60 -13.07 -24.03
C TYR A 367 0.39 -13.88 -24.51
N VAL A 368 0.31 -15.11 -24.02
CA VAL A 368 -0.86 -15.98 -24.19
C VAL A 368 -1.54 -16.07 -22.83
N ALA A 369 -2.83 -15.83 -22.81
CA ALA A 369 -3.62 -16.06 -21.59
C ALA A 369 -3.57 -17.56 -21.26
N GLY A 370 -3.14 -17.89 -20.03
CA GLY A 370 -3.22 -19.26 -19.52
C GLY A 370 -4.69 -19.67 -19.33
N ASP A 371 -4.93 -20.98 -19.22
CA ASP A 371 -6.24 -21.52 -18.87
C ASP A 371 -6.74 -20.88 -17.57
N GLU A 372 -8.09 -20.80 -17.40
CA GLU A 372 -8.75 -20.14 -16.25
C GLU A 372 -8.26 -20.57 -14.86
N LYS A 373 -7.51 -21.67 -14.76
CA LYS A 373 -6.90 -22.18 -13.52
C LYS A 373 -5.48 -21.66 -13.25
N GLU A 374 -4.76 -21.15 -14.26
CA GLU A 374 -3.43 -20.58 -14.11
C GLU A 374 -3.45 -19.08 -14.44
N ALA A 375 -3.54 -18.24 -13.42
CA ALA A 375 -3.57 -16.77 -13.53
C ALA A 375 -2.23 -16.13 -14.00
N GLN A 376 -1.28 -16.91 -14.55
CA GLN A 376 0.03 -16.43 -14.95
C GLN A 376 0.13 -16.28 -16.48
N ALA A 377 0.48 -15.06 -16.91
CA ALA A 377 0.77 -14.80 -18.32
C ALA A 377 1.96 -15.61 -18.80
N ARG A 378 1.82 -16.27 -19.97
CA ARG A 378 2.88 -17.03 -20.66
C ARG A 378 3.36 -16.24 -21.87
N TYR A 379 4.65 -16.29 -22.15
CA TYR A 379 5.29 -15.47 -23.18
C TYR A 379 5.83 -16.36 -24.32
N GLN A 380 5.52 -15.94 -25.55
CA GLN A 380 5.99 -16.57 -26.77
C GLN A 380 6.48 -15.53 -27.79
N PRO A 381 7.25 -15.90 -28.84
CA PRO A 381 7.64 -14.99 -29.89
C PRO A 381 6.42 -14.36 -30.58
N ALA A 382 6.48 -13.04 -30.85
CA ALA A 382 5.44 -12.33 -31.60
C ALA A 382 5.62 -12.39 -33.11
N VAL A 383 6.81 -12.80 -33.58
CA VAL A 383 7.19 -12.85 -34.98
C VAL A 383 7.76 -14.24 -35.29
N ALA A 384 7.69 -14.66 -36.54
CA ALA A 384 8.25 -15.96 -36.99
C ALA A 384 9.76 -16.04 -36.65
N LEU A 385 10.21 -17.20 -36.14
CA LEU A 385 11.57 -17.41 -35.66
C LEU A 385 12.67 -17.06 -36.67
N LYS A 386 12.43 -17.29 -37.94
CA LYS A 386 13.36 -16.95 -39.04
C LYS A 386 13.68 -15.45 -39.13
N HIS A 387 12.84 -14.58 -38.60
CA HIS A 387 13.04 -13.13 -38.60
C HIS A 387 13.59 -12.62 -37.25
N LEU A 388 13.63 -13.47 -36.22
CA LEU A 388 14.13 -13.10 -34.91
C LEU A 388 15.65 -13.30 -34.84
N THR A 389 16.35 -12.29 -35.36
CA THR A 389 17.81 -12.18 -35.31
C THR A 389 18.22 -11.19 -34.23
N LEU A 390 19.50 -11.19 -33.83
CA LEU A 390 20.04 -10.24 -32.87
C LEU A 390 19.94 -8.80 -33.41
N GLY A 391 20.18 -8.58 -34.68
CA GLY A 391 20.04 -7.27 -35.34
C GLY A 391 18.60 -6.79 -35.36
N TYR A 392 17.65 -7.67 -35.71
CA TYR A 392 16.22 -7.33 -35.65
C TYR A 392 15.78 -6.96 -34.23
N MET A 393 16.16 -7.76 -33.21
CA MET A 393 15.84 -7.46 -31.81
C MET A 393 16.37 -6.08 -31.39
N MET A 394 17.66 -5.81 -31.65
CA MET A 394 18.27 -4.52 -31.30
C MET A 394 17.59 -3.36 -32.00
N SER A 395 17.33 -3.48 -33.28
CA SER A 395 16.65 -2.45 -34.07
C SER A 395 15.25 -2.15 -33.52
N ARG A 396 14.51 -3.17 -33.12
CA ARG A 396 13.15 -3.03 -32.56
C ARG A 396 13.16 -2.41 -31.18
N LEU A 397 14.06 -2.83 -30.28
CA LEU A 397 14.19 -2.25 -28.93
C LEU A 397 14.68 -0.80 -28.96
N GLU A 398 15.62 -0.46 -29.85
CA GLU A 398 16.11 0.90 -30.01
C GLU A 398 15.05 1.83 -30.62
N SER A 399 14.15 1.31 -31.45
CA SER A 399 13.07 2.08 -32.05
C SER A 399 11.80 2.11 -31.21
N ALA A 400 11.75 1.39 -30.10
CA ALA A 400 10.62 1.43 -29.18
C ALA A 400 10.57 2.77 -28.43
N GLY A 401 9.45 3.50 -28.55
CA GLY A 401 9.24 4.78 -27.89
C GLY A 401 8.73 5.89 -28.80
N LYS A 402 8.62 7.09 -28.27
CA LYS A 402 8.19 8.27 -29.06
C LYS A 402 9.36 8.88 -29.81
N TRP A 403 9.26 8.91 -31.12
CA TRP A 403 10.26 9.49 -32.03
C TRP A 403 10.07 10.97 -32.31
N ASN A 404 8.92 11.54 -31.94
CA ASN A 404 8.55 12.92 -32.26
C ASN A 404 8.36 13.71 -30.95
N LEU A 405 9.37 14.45 -30.60
CA LEU A 405 9.27 15.63 -29.76
C LEU A 405 9.11 16.81 -30.71
N ASP A 406 8.30 17.81 -30.41
CA ASP A 406 8.13 19.07 -31.19
C ASP A 406 9.43 19.91 -31.20
N LEU A 407 10.58 19.26 -31.40
CA LEU A 407 11.90 19.86 -31.45
C LEU A 407 12.48 19.61 -32.85
N ASP A 408 12.83 20.68 -33.56
CA ASP A 408 13.51 20.58 -34.85
C ASP A 408 15.01 20.31 -34.65
N VAL A 409 15.32 19.07 -34.23
CA VAL A 409 16.70 18.63 -33.97
C VAL A 409 17.56 18.69 -35.25
N ARG A 410 16.97 18.64 -36.45
CA ARG A 410 17.68 18.64 -37.72
C ARG A 410 18.43 19.93 -37.97
N LYS A 411 17.97 21.07 -37.44
CA LYS A 411 18.66 22.36 -37.54
C LYS A 411 20.00 22.42 -36.85
N HIS A 412 20.23 21.55 -35.87
CA HIS A 412 21.43 21.52 -35.03
C HIS A 412 22.39 20.40 -35.38
N LEU A 413 22.05 19.52 -36.34
CA LEU A 413 22.85 18.38 -36.73
C LEU A 413 23.56 18.64 -38.06
N ASN A 414 24.87 18.28 -38.13
CA ASN A 414 25.56 18.20 -39.41
C ASN A 414 25.00 17.05 -40.23
N THR A 415 24.26 17.37 -41.29
CA THR A 415 23.52 16.39 -42.10
C THR A 415 24.41 15.34 -42.72
N GLU A 416 25.62 15.68 -43.17
CA GLU A 416 26.56 14.73 -43.81
C GLU A 416 27.10 13.72 -42.78
N GLN A 417 27.53 14.20 -41.62
CA GLN A 417 28.03 13.33 -40.54
C GLN A 417 26.93 12.41 -40.03
N TRP A 418 25.71 12.90 -39.94
CA TRP A 418 24.53 12.14 -39.49
C TRP A 418 24.14 11.04 -40.49
N LEU A 419 24.21 11.32 -41.79
CA LEU A 419 24.00 10.31 -42.82
C LEU A 419 25.06 9.23 -42.80
N LYS A 420 26.34 9.60 -42.54
CA LYS A 420 27.44 8.62 -42.40
C LYS A 420 27.22 7.73 -41.18
N PHE A 421 26.78 8.30 -40.06
CA PHE A 421 26.43 7.55 -38.87
C PHE A 421 25.31 6.53 -39.16
N TYR A 422 24.22 6.93 -39.81
CA TYR A 422 23.13 6.05 -40.17
C TYR A 422 23.57 4.91 -41.08
N LYS A 423 24.45 5.16 -42.04
CA LYS A 423 24.99 4.10 -42.93
C LYS A 423 25.82 3.08 -42.12
N LEU A 424 26.65 3.54 -41.20
CA LEU A 424 27.48 2.65 -40.37
C LEU A 424 26.61 1.83 -39.42
N ARG A 425 25.61 2.48 -38.78
CA ARG A 425 24.66 1.77 -37.93
C ARG A 425 23.89 0.69 -38.66
N ARG A 426 23.41 0.98 -39.88
CA ARG A 426 22.69 0.01 -40.70
C ARG A 426 23.59 -1.19 -41.08
N LYS A 427 24.84 -0.93 -41.39
CA LYS A 427 25.82 -2.00 -41.65
C LYS A 427 26.01 -2.88 -40.42
N TYR A 428 26.22 -2.30 -39.26
CA TYR A 428 26.34 -3.02 -38.00
C TYR A 428 25.11 -3.90 -37.69
N LEU A 429 23.91 -3.37 -37.84
CA LEU A 429 22.68 -4.16 -37.64
C LEU A 429 22.53 -5.31 -38.62
N ASN A 430 22.87 -5.10 -39.88
CA ASN A 430 22.84 -6.16 -40.91
C ASN A 430 23.84 -7.30 -40.60
N GLU A 431 25.02 -7.00 -40.06
CA GLU A 431 25.98 -8.00 -39.60
C GLU A 431 25.42 -8.81 -38.41
N LEU A 432 24.68 -8.17 -37.52
CA LEU A 432 24.02 -8.85 -36.40
C LEU A 432 22.76 -9.64 -36.82
N ASP A 433 22.21 -9.38 -38.00
CA ASP A 433 21.10 -10.17 -38.56
C ASP A 433 21.50 -11.58 -38.97
N GLU A 434 22.79 -11.86 -39.10
CA GLU A 434 23.32 -13.21 -39.34
C GLU A 434 23.21 -14.11 -38.09
N ILE A 435 23.02 -13.52 -36.90
CA ILE A 435 22.96 -14.24 -35.64
C ILE A 435 21.49 -14.52 -35.29
N SER A 436 21.06 -15.79 -35.46
CA SER A 436 19.74 -16.24 -35.07
C SER A 436 19.64 -16.35 -33.53
N LEU A 437 18.55 -15.81 -32.94
CA LEU A 437 18.31 -15.90 -31.52
C LEU A 437 17.94 -17.30 -31.01
N SER A 438 17.46 -18.18 -31.91
CA SER A 438 17.19 -19.59 -31.54
C SER A 438 18.48 -20.41 -31.30
N ASN A 439 19.64 -19.91 -31.76
CA ASN A 439 20.93 -20.56 -31.60
C ASN A 439 21.80 -19.97 -30.48
N LEU A 440 21.28 -18.95 -29.81
CA LEU A 440 21.87 -18.37 -28.61
C LEU A 440 21.46 -19.17 -27.36
#